data_c173c0da39d2591050c33c4a2d96b09b
#
_entry.id   c173c0da39d2591050c33c4a2d96b09b
#
_cell.length_a   1.000
_cell.length_b   1.000
_cell.length_c   1.000
_cell.angle_alpha   90.00
_cell.angle_beta   90.00
_cell.angle_gamma   90.00
#
_symmetry.space_group_name_H-M   'P 1'
#
loop_
_entity.id
_entity.type
_entity.pdbx_description
1 polymer ?
#
loop_
_entity_poly.entity_id
_entity_poly.type
_entity_poly.pdbx_seq_one_letter_code
_entity_poly.pdbx_strand_id
1 'polypeptide(L)'
;MPAWVSLNRDGLALVGGPEAYTFPTGPAGTTVRLSFMDAVRAQIYPAVVAERVLAAWSRGEPLPEWAEDEDPRHERRRGAAVVLSGGRMLLIRYSPAVRDGYFIPGGSVEPGETPAVAAVRELKEETGLVGTVERLLATVLNRSREEHYHLVTTADGEPTPLDLTAGQTLEWVPVADLPAIPVWPKRLAWRLPRWAELGWPDPPPVLADSIRDLRTPCDW
;
A
#
# COMPACT_ATOMS: atom_id res chain seq x y z
N MET A 1 14.88 8.89 29.24
CA MET A 1 13.50 9.42 29.29
C MET A 1 12.67 8.65 28.29
N PRO A 2 11.44 8.26 28.61
CA PRO A 2 10.60 7.55 27.64
C PRO A 2 10.30 8.47 26.48
N ALA A 3 10.50 7.97 25.27
CA ALA A 3 10.07 8.66 24.07
C ALA A 3 8.66 8.17 23.72
N TRP A 4 7.77 9.09 23.44
CA TRP A 4 6.39 8.78 23.09
C TRP A 4 6.12 9.16 21.65
N VAL A 5 5.53 8.26 20.90
CA VAL A 5 4.94 8.57 19.61
C VAL A 5 3.61 7.82 19.52
N SER A 6 2.53 8.54 19.48
CA SER A 6 1.23 7.97 19.15
C SER A 6 1.12 7.89 17.63
N LEU A 7 0.74 6.73 17.10
CA LEU A 7 0.99 6.44 15.70
C LEU A 7 -0.21 6.10 14.93
N ASN A 8 -1.28 6.33 15.05
CA ASN A 8 -2.38 6.27 14.10
C ASN A 8 -3.74 5.99 14.75
N ARG A 9 -4.77 6.08 13.90
CA ARG A 9 -6.16 5.80 14.28
C ARG A 9 -6.38 4.36 14.75
N ASP A 10 -5.45 3.44 14.48
CA ASP A 10 -5.54 2.03 14.84
C ASP A 10 -4.85 1.69 16.17
N GLY A 11 -4.44 2.71 16.90
CA GLY A 11 -3.88 2.54 18.24
C GLY A 11 -2.46 2.00 18.30
N LEU A 12 -1.68 2.10 17.24
CA LEU A 12 -0.26 1.84 17.27
C LEU A 12 0.44 2.93 18.08
N ALA A 13 0.87 2.61 19.27
CA ALA A 13 1.68 3.48 20.09
C ALA A 13 3.11 2.97 20.16
N LEU A 14 4.05 3.85 19.91
CA LEU A 14 5.45 3.58 20.19
C LEU A 14 5.72 3.97 21.64
N VAL A 15 5.97 3.00 22.50
CA VAL A 15 6.37 3.22 23.89
C VAL A 15 7.76 2.67 24.05
N GLY A 16 8.76 3.52 24.28
CA GLY A 16 10.12 3.02 24.40
C GLY A 16 11.06 3.90 25.21
N GLY A 17 12.05 3.25 25.77
CA GLY A 17 13.24 3.89 26.30
C GLY A 17 14.35 3.94 25.24
N PRO A 18 15.55 4.42 25.59
CA PRO A 18 16.64 4.66 24.64
C PRO A 18 17.14 3.43 23.89
N GLU A 19 16.78 2.24 24.32
CA GLU A 19 17.35 1.00 23.77
C GLU A 19 16.34 0.10 23.03
N ALA A 20 15.02 0.25 23.28
CA ALA A 20 14.01 -0.61 22.65
C ALA A 20 12.63 0.01 22.67
N TYR A 21 11.84 -0.32 21.65
CA TYR A 21 10.46 0.13 21.46
C TYR A 21 9.52 -1.07 21.44
N THR A 22 8.34 -0.89 22.02
CA THR A 22 7.31 -1.93 22.08
C THR A 22 6.15 -1.51 21.21
N PHE A 23 5.78 -2.38 20.28
CA PHE A 23 4.69 -2.14 19.34
C PHE A 23 3.55 -3.10 19.63
N PRO A 24 2.31 -2.62 19.75
CA PRO A 24 1.16 -3.50 19.70
C PRO A 24 1.00 -4.05 18.28
N THR A 25 0.94 -5.37 18.17
CA THR A 25 0.72 -6.06 16.89
C THR A 25 -0.65 -6.72 16.91
N GLY A 26 -1.63 -6.05 16.32
CA GLY A 26 -2.98 -6.60 16.14
C GLY A 26 -3.95 -6.40 17.31
N PRO A 27 -5.21 -6.82 17.16
CA PRO A 27 -6.30 -6.53 18.08
C PRO A 27 -6.19 -7.20 19.44
N ALA A 28 -5.27 -8.13 19.64
CA ALA A 28 -5.09 -8.91 20.87
C ALA A 28 -3.98 -8.40 21.79
N GLY A 29 -3.41 -7.24 21.51
CA GLY A 29 -2.36 -6.67 22.38
C GLY A 29 -1.03 -7.43 22.38
N THR A 30 -0.76 -8.20 21.32
CA THR A 30 0.57 -8.78 21.14
C THR A 30 1.56 -7.65 20.88
N THR A 31 2.61 -7.58 21.67
CA THR A 31 3.64 -6.55 21.55
C THR A 31 4.93 -7.18 21.04
N VAL A 32 5.54 -6.53 20.05
CA VAL A 32 6.90 -6.86 19.60
C VAL A 32 7.84 -5.80 20.13
N ARG A 33 8.92 -6.23 20.77
CA ARG A 33 9.98 -5.34 21.22
C ARG A 33 11.09 -5.29 20.19
N LEU A 34 11.30 -4.11 19.61
CA LEU A 34 12.32 -3.88 18.59
C LEU A 34 13.30 -2.84 19.09
N SER A 35 14.57 -2.95 18.68
CA SER A 35 15.49 -1.83 18.82
C SER A 35 15.01 -0.66 17.96
N PHE A 36 15.41 0.55 18.27
CA PHE A 36 15.06 1.72 17.48
C PHE A 36 15.46 1.56 16.00
N MET A 37 16.65 1.05 15.75
CA MET A 37 17.14 0.84 14.38
C MET A 37 16.38 -0.27 13.65
N ASP A 38 15.96 -1.31 14.37
CA ASP A 38 15.14 -2.38 13.79
C ASP A 38 13.73 -1.87 13.52
N ALA A 39 13.20 -1.02 14.39
CA ALA A 39 11.94 -0.34 14.17
C ALA A 39 11.97 0.54 12.90
N VAL A 40 13.03 1.29 12.69
CA VAL A 40 13.23 2.10 11.47
C VAL A 40 13.40 1.21 10.24
N ARG A 41 14.14 0.11 10.35
CA ARG A 41 14.34 -0.87 9.25
C ARG A 41 13.07 -1.63 8.91
N ALA A 42 12.27 -1.98 9.91
CA ALA A 42 10.98 -2.63 9.74
C ALA A 42 9.92 -1.74 9.08
N GLN A 43 10.29 -0.53 8.68
CA GLN A 43 9.41 0.43 8.01
C GLN A 43 8.11 0.66 8.79
N ILE A 44 8.24 0.93 10.08
CA ILE A 44 7.09 1.21 10.93
C ILE A 44 6.35 2.40 10.36
N TYR A 45 5.10 2.17 10.18
CA TYR A 45 4.18 3.15 9.66
C TYR A 45 3.71 4.13 10.75
N PRO A 46 3.57 5.41 10.41
CA PRO A 46 3.95 6.02 9.13
C PRO A 46 5.48 6.21 9.03
N ALA A 47 6.06 5.96 7.87
CA ALA A 47 7.51 6.07 7.66
C ALA A 47 8.05 7.48 7.96
N VAL A 48 7.21 8.53 7.72
CA VAL A 48 7.56 9.92 8.08
C VAL A 48 7.72 10.11 9.58
N VAL A 49 6.91 9.45 10.38
CA VAL A 49 7.04 9.50 11.84
C VAL A 49 8.37 8.88 12.24
N ALA A 50 8.73 7.72 11.67
CA ALA A 50 10.01 7.08 11.93
C ALA A 50 11.19 7.99 11.53
N GLU A 51 11.13 8.65 10.38
CA GLU A 51 12.16 9.59 9.92
C GLU A 51 12.29 10.82 10.84
N ARG A 52 11.19 11.40 11.26
CA ARG A 52 11.18 12.57 12.15
C ARG A 52 11.57 12.21 13.59
N VAL A 53 11.11 11.06 14.09
CA VAL A 53 11.55 10.52 15.38
C VAL A 53 13.06 10.31 15.37
N LEU A 54 13.59 9.71 14.29
CA LEU A 54 15.03 9.52 14.12
C LEU A 54 15.78 10.84 14.09
N ALA A 55 15.26 11.83 13.35
CA ALA A 55 15.86 13.16 13.26
C ALA A 55 15.84 13.91 14.60
N ALA A 56 14.74 13.90 15.33
CA ALA A 56 14.65 14.51 16.66
C ALA A 56 15.56 13.80 17.67
N TRP A 57 15.54 12.46 17.65
CA TRP A 57 16.41 11.65 18.49
C TRP A 57 17.90 11.95 18.27
N SER A 58 18.35 11.98 17.01
CA SER A 58 19.77 12.26 16.69
C SER A 58 20.22 13.65 17.11
N ARG A 59 19.30 14.59 17.30
CA ARG A 59 19.58 15.93 17.80
C ARG A 59 19.36 16.10 19.30
N GLY A 60 18.89 15.06 20.00
CA GLY A 60 18.53 15.13 21.42
C GLY A 60 17.32 16.04 21.69
N GLU A 61 16.47 16.27 20.70
CA GLU A 61 15.29 17.12 20.81
C GLU A 61 14.09 16.35 21.36
N PRO A 62 13.13 17.02 22.03
CA PRO A 62 11.85 16.41 22.35
C PRO A 62 11.16 15.92 21.08
N LEU A 63 10.46 14.79 21.16
CA LEU A 63 9.68 14.32 20.04
C LEU A 63 8.54 15.31 19.76
N PRO A 64 8.34 15.71 18.49
CA PRO A 64 7.30 16.65 18.15
C PRO A 64 5.91 16.04 18.34
N GLU A 65 4.93 16.87 18.76
CA GLU A 65 3.53 16.53 18.60
C GLU A 65 3.16 16.58 17.11
N TRP A 66 2.44 15.58 16.65
CA TRP A 66 2.11 15.43 15.24
C TRP A 66 0.68 15.87 14.95
N ALA A 67 0.53 16.70 13.94
CA ALA A 67 -0.71 16.80 13.20
C ALA A 67 -0.62 15.87 11.98
N GLU A 68 -1.61 15.02 11.76
CA GLU A 68 -1.72 14.14 10.59
C GLU A 68 -1.69 14.93 9.27
N ASP A 69 -2.08 16.19 9.30
CA ASP A 69 -2.25 17.08 8.15
C ASP A 69 -0.93 17.71 7.63
N GLU A 70 0.19 17.50 8.32
CA GLU A 70 1.48 18.13 7.93
C GLU A 70 2.39 17.20 7.11
N ASP A 71 1.95 16.00 6.72
CA ASP A 71 2.75 15.10 5.88
C ASP A 71 2.60 15.49 4.39
N PRO A 72 3.64 16.12 3.78
CA PRO A 72 3.59 16.51 2.37
C PRO A 72 3.40 15.33 1.40
N ARG A 73 3.45 14.09 1.89
CA ARG A 73 3.16 12.88 1.10
C ARG A 73 1.67 12.66 0.89
N HIS A 74 0.81 13.26 1.73
CA HIS A 74 -0.64 13.28 1.51
C HIS A 74 -1.04 14.04 0.25
N GLU A 75 -0.13 14.90 -0.28
CA GLU A 75 -0.34 15.59 -1.57
C GLU A 75 -0.20 14.65 -2.77
N ARG A 76 0.42 13.47 -2.61
CA ARG A 76 0.62 12.50 -3.70
C ARG A 76 -0.22 11.27 -3.51
N ARG A 77 -1.50 11.43 -3.75
CA ARG A 77 -2.44 10.29 -3.70
C ARG A 77 -2.53 9.59 -5.04
N ARG A 78 -2.76 8.28 -4.97
CA ARG A 78 -3.02 7.40 -6.12
C ARG A 78 -4.33 6.66 -5.89
N GLY A 79 -5.15 6.55 -6.95
CA GLY A 79 -6.26 5.61 -7.03
C GLY A 79 -5.88 4.42 -7.91
N ALA A 80 -6.19 3.20 -7.47
CA ALA A 80 -5.91 1.99 -8.23
C ALA A 80 -7.09 1.01 -8.18
N ALA A 81 -7.32 0.30 -9.28
CA ALA A 81 -8.45 -0.58 -9.50
C ALA A 81 -8.02 -2.06 -9.44
N VAL A 82 -8.46 -2.77 -8.40
CA VAL A 82 -8.36 -4.22 -8.33
C VAL A 82 -9.56 -4.81 -9.06
N VAL A 83 -9.31 -5.42 -10.21
CA VAL A 83 -10.32 -6.06 -11.06
C VAL A 83 -10.10 -7.56 -11.02
N LEU A 84 -11.13 -8.29 -10.59
CA LEU A 84 -11.11 -9.75 -10.48
C LEU A 84 -12.13 -10.36 -11.44
N SER A 85 -11.72 -11.37 -12.18
CA SER A 85 -12.60 -12.15 -13.08
C SER A 85 -12.13 -13.60 -13.18
N GLY A 86 -13.02 -14.54 -12.97
CA GLY A 86 -12.73 -15.98 -13.09
C GLY A 86 -11.56 -16.45 -12.24
N GLY A 87 -11.40 -15.93 -11.00
CA GLY A 87 -10.29 -16.28 -10.12
C GLY A 87 -8.93 -15.68 -10.54
N ARG A 88 -8.92 -14.75 -11.49
CA ARG A 88 -7.75 -14.02 -11.97
C ARG A 88 -7.87 -12.53 -11.68
N MET A 89 -6.74 -11.85 -11.58
CA MET A 89 -6.65 -10.42 -11.39
C MET A 89 -6.00 -9.78 -12.60
N LEU A 90 -6.55 -8.64 -13.06
CA LEU A 90 -5.95 -7.86 -14.13
C LEU A 90 -4.77 -7.05 -13.60
N LEU A 91 -3.63 -7.19 -14.27
CA LEU A 91 -2.40 -6.50 -13.94
C LEU A 91 -1.73 -5.91 -15.17
N ILE A 92 -0.96 -4.86 -14.97
CA ILE A 92 -0.02 -4.32 -15.96
C ILE A 92 1.34 -4.96 -15.70
N ARG A 93 1.83 -5.72 -16.67
CA ARG A 93 3.17 -6.32 -16.66
C ARG A 93 4.17 -5.34 -17.25
N TYR A 94 5.20 -5.01 -16.49
CA TYR A 94 6.37 -4.25 -16.98
C TYR A 94 7.47 -5.22 -17.40
N SER A 95 8.03 -5.02 -18.57
CA SER A 95 9.14 -5.85 -19.06
C SER A 95 10.40 -5.71 -18.18
N PRO A 96 11.28 -6.72 -18.15
CA PRO A 96 12.54 -6.67 -17.42
C PRO A 96 13.42 -5.47 -17.76
N ALA A 97 13.36 -5.00 -19.00
CA ALA A 97 14.12 -3.84 -19.45
C ALA A 97 13.64 -2.52 -18.84
N VAL A 98 12.39 -2.47 -18.34
CA VAL A 98 11.80 -1.26 -17.75
C VAL A 98 11.81 -1.34 -16.23
N ARG A 99 11.12 -2.33 -15.64
CA ARG A 99 10.95 -2.42 -14.18
C ARG A 99 10.86 -3.85 -13.66
N ASP A 100 10.53 -4.81 -14.51
CA ASP A 100 10.35 -6.23 -14.21
C ASP A 100 9.43 -6.48 -13.00
N GLY A 101 8.15 -6.23 -13.17
CA GLY A 101 7.14 -6.44 -12.14
C GLY A 101 5.73 -6.29 -12.67
N TYR A 102 4.79 -6.57 -11.81
CA TYR A 102 3.36 -6.42 -12.06
C TYR A 102 2.81 -5.28 -11.23
N PHE A 103 1.93 -4.50 -11.81
CA PHE A 103 1.31 -3.35 -11.15
C PHE A 103 -0.20 -3.39 -11.34
N ILE A 104 -0.91 -2.95 -10.31
CA ILE A 104 -2.36 -2.78 -10.37
C ILE A 104 -2.67 -1.53 -11.18
N PRO A 105 -3.58 -1.58 -12.17
CA PRO A 105 -4.00 -0.41 -12.93
C PRO A 105 -4.38 0.76 -12.02
N GLY A 106 -3.91 1.97 -12.38
CA GLY A 106 -4.18 3.15 -11.58
C GLY A 106 -3.13 4.24 -11.72
N GLY A 107 -3.46 5.44 -11.25
CA GLY A 107 -2.62 6.61 -11.36
C GLY A 107 -2.89 7.69 -10.34
N SER A 108 -2.33 8.86 -10.57
CA SER A 108 -2.40 9.99 -9.65
C SER A 108 -3.82 10.54 -9.55
N VAL A 109 -4.21 10.93 -8.35
CA VAL A 109 -5.45 11.66 -8.11
C VAL A 109 -5.29 13.08 -8.63
N GLU A 110 -6.18 13.51 -9.52
CA GLU A 110 -6.18 14.86 -10.07
C GLU A 110 -6.89 15.86 -9.14
N PRO A 111 -6.64 17.17 -9.32
CA PRO A 111 -7.33 18.19 -8.53
C PRO A 111 -8.86 18.05 -8.62
N GLY A 112 -9.51 17.92 -7.47
CA GLY A 112 -10.97 17.74 -7.39
C GLY A 112 -11.45 16.29 -7.49
N GLU A 113 -10.57 15.33 -7.79
CA GLU A 113 -10.91 13.91 -7.76
C GLU A 113 -10.82 13.30 -6.36
N THR A 114 -11.55 12.21 -6.18
CA THR A 114 -11.31 11.26 -5.09
C THR A 114 -10.44 10.10 -5.60
N PRO A 115 -9.73 9.36 -4.72
CA PRO A 115 -8.99 8.17 -5.15
C PRO A 115 -9.86 7.11 -5.85
N ALA A 116 -11.14 7.02 -5.49
CA ALA A 116 -12.09 6.11 -6.13
C ALA A 116 -12.39 6.52 -7.59
N VAL A 117 -12.54 7.82 -7.84
CA VAL A 117 -12.75 8.36 -9.18
C VAL A 117 -11.50 8.15 -10.04
N ALA A 118 -10.32 8.49 -9.50
CA ALA A 118 -9.05 8.26 -10.17
C ALA A 118 -8.86 6.79 -10.55
N ALA A 119 -9.20 5.84 -9.66
CA ALA A 119 -9.07 4.41 -9.94
C ALA A 119 -9.89 3.97 -11.18
N VAL A 120 -11.11 4.47 -11.32
CA VAL A 120 -11.98 4.13 -12.46
C VAL A 120 -11.52 4.83 -13.74
N ARG A 121 -11.10 6.09 -13.66
CA ARG A 121 -10.56 6.84 -14.81
C ARG A 121 -9.31 6.15 -15.36
N GLU A 122 -8.33 5.88 -14.50
CA GLU A 122 -7.07 5.22 -14.90
C GLU A 122 -7.30 3.80 -15.44
N LEU A 123 -8.21 3.03 -14.82
CA LEU A 123 -8.59 1.73 -15.35
C LEU A 123 -9.07 1.85 -16.80
N LYS A 124 -9.93 2.82 -17.08
CA LYS A 124 -10.45 3.04 -18.44
C LYS A 124 -9.33 3.49 -19.40
N GLU A 125 -8.47 4.40 -18.97
CA GLU A 125 -7.38 4.94 -19.80
C GLU A 125 -6.35 3.86 -20.12
N GLU A 126 -5.93 3.05 -19.16
CA GLU A 126 -4.91 2.03 -19.34
C GLU A 126 -5.44 0.76 -20.01
N THR A 127 -6.70 0.37 -19.77
CA THR A 127 -7.23 -0.95 -20.14
C THR A 127 -8.47 -0.94 -21.00
N GLY A 128 -9.08 0.21 -21.23
CA GLY A 128 -10.36 0.33 -21.94
C GLY A 128 -11.59 -0.15 -21.15
N LEU A 129 -11.41 -0.78 -20.01
CA LEU A 129 -12.51 -1.28 -19.20
C LEU A 129 -13.24 -0.15 -18.49
N VAL A 130 -14.56 -0.20 -18.50
CA VAL A 130 -15.41 0.70 -17.71
C VAL A 130 -15.87 -0.06 -16.47
N GLY A 131 -15.57 0.50 -15.29
CA GLY A 131 -15.87 -0.14 -14.03
C GLY A 131 -16.63 0.74 -13.04
N THR A 132 -17.12 0.10 -11.99
CA THR A 132 -17.76 0.75 -10.85
C THR A 132 -17.03 0.30 -9.55
N VAL A 133 -16.70 1.28 -8.72
CA VAL A 133 -16.09 0.97 -7.42
C VAL A 133 -17.11 0.31 -6.50
N GLU A 134 -16.76 -0.85 -5.98
CA GLU A 134 -17.55 -1.53 -4.95
C GLU A 134 -17.14 -1.06 -3.54
N ARG A 135 -15.84 -1.09 -3.28
CA ARG A 135 -15.31 -0.74 -1.97
C ARG A 135 -13.80 -0.44 -2.00
N LEU A 136 -13.32 0.25 -0.99
CA LEU A 136 -11.89 0.32 -0.68
C LEU A 136 -11.45 -1.02 -0.10
N LEU A 137 -10.36 -1.60 -0.62
CA LEU A 137 -9.75 -2.83 -0.10
C LEU A 137 -8.62 -2.55 0.90
N ALA A 138 -7.79 -1.57 0.60
CA ALA A 138 -6.69 -1.14 1.46
C ALA A 138 -6.17 0.24 1.05
N THR A 139 -5.57 0.94 2.01
CA THR A 139 -4.68 2.06 1.74
C THR A 139 -3.24 1.58 1.93
N VAL A 140 -2.39 1.83 0.97
CA VAL A 140 -0.98 1.46 1.02
C VAL A 140 -0.13 2.73 1.05
N LEU A 141 0.74 2.77 2.02
CA LEU A 141 1.61 3.90 2.25
C LEU A 141 3.03 3.51 1.90
N ASN A 142 3.61 4.27 1.00
CA ASN A 142 5.02 4.16 0.65
C ASN A 142 5.71 5.52 0.86
N ARG A 143 7.04 5.56 0.69
CA ARG A 143 7.85 6.76 0.97
C ARG A 143 7.37 8.05 0.29
N SER A 144 6.61 7.95 -0.78
CA SER A 144 6.26 9.09 -1.62
C SER A 144 4.78 9.27 -1.86
N ARG A 145 3.93 8.32 -1.45
CA ARG A 145 2.51 8.30 -1.82
C ARG A 145 1.65 7.59 -0.80
N GLU A 146 0.39 8.01 -0.78
CA GLU A 146 -0.74 7.29 -0.24
C GLU A 146 -1.52 6.69 -1.41
N GLU A 147 -1.60 5.36 -1.48
CA GLU A 147 -2.21 4.63 -2.60
C GLU A 147 -3.46 3.91 -2.14
N HIS A 148 -4.59 4.21 -2.74
CA HIS A 148 -5.90 3.64 -2.40
C HIS A 148 -6.28 2.57 -3.42
N TYR A 149 -6.46 1.33 -2.96
CA TYR A 149 -6.79 0.18 -3.78
C TYR A 149 -8.25 -0.18 -3.63
N HIS A 150 -9.01 -0.03 -4.70
CA HIS A 150 -10.44 -0.25 -4.72
C HIS A 150 -10.77 -1.53 -5.47
N LEU A 151 -11.70 -2.33 -4.93
CA LEU A 151 -12.34 -3.38 -5.70
C LEU A 151 -13.27 -2.72 -6.72
N VAL A 152 -13.08 -3.09 -7.99
CA VAL A 152 -13.83 -2.52 -9.10
C VAL A 152 -14.46 -3.66 -9.89
N THR A 153 -15.78 -3.63 -10.05
CA THR A 153 -16.50 -4.47 -11.01
C THR A 153 -16.49 -3.81 -12.36
N THR A 154 -16.27 -4.61 -13.39
CA THR A 154 -16.32 -4.17 -14.78
C THR A 154 -17.51 -4.81 -15.49
N ALA A 155 -18.07 -4.11 -16.49
CA ALA A 155 -18.94 -4.74 -17.46
C ALA A 155 -18.16 -5.81 -18.24
N ASP A 156 -18.87 -6.77 -18.82
CA ASP A 156 -18.26 -7.78 -19.68
C ASP A 156 -17.46 -7.11 -20.81
N GLY A 157 -16.24 -7.54 -20.99
CA GLY A 157 -15.33 -7.02 -22.02
C GLY A 157 -13.91 -7.52 -21.81
N GLU A 158 -13.17 -7.63 -22.90
CA GLU A 158 -11.75 -7.93 -22.84
C GLU A 158 -10.95 -6.62 -22.69
N PRO A 159 -9.96 -6.59 -21.78
CA PRO A 159 -9.13 -5.42 -21.61
C PRO A 159 -8.30 -5.19 -22.89
N THR A 160 -8.25 -3.94 -23.31
CA THR A 160 -7.47 -3.49 -24.48
C THR A 160 -6.45 -2.45 -24.00
N PRO A 161 -5.15 -2.65 -24.24
CA PRO A 161 -4.15 -1.68 -23.84
C PRO A 161 -4.33 -0.38 -24.66
N LEU A 162 -4.69 0.72 -24.00
CA LEU A 162 -4.94 2.00 -24.64
C LEU A 162 -3.83 3.01 -24.41
N ASP A 163 -3.48 3.26 -23.14
CA ASP A 163 -2.43 4.23 -22.75
C ASP A 163 -1.29 3.53 -22.01
N LEU A 164 -0.80 2.44 -22.59
CA LEU A 164 0.37 1.74 -22.07
C LEU A 164 1.64 2.17 -22.79
N THR A 165 2.71 2.39 -22.03
CA THR A 165 4.02 2.72 -22.60
C THR A 165 4.71 1.48 -23.16
N ALA A 166 5.72 1.68 -24.01
CA ALA A 166 6.51 0.58 -24.55
C ALA A 166 7.08 -0.32 -23.44
N GLY A 167 6.88 -1.62 -23.56
CA GLY A 167 7.31 -2.61 -22.59
C GLY A 167 6.31 -2.89 -21.46
N GLN A 168 5.08 -2.40 -21.60
CA GLN A 168 3.94 -2.76 -20.76
C GLN A 168 2.95 -3.64 -21.52
N THR A 169 2.33 -4.59 -20.83
CA THR A 169 1.26 -5.46 -21.34
C THR A 169 0.20 -5.69 -20.27
N LEU A 170 -1.01 -5.99 -20.69
CA LEU A 170 -2.09 -6.40 -19.78
C LEU A 170 -2.08 -7.93 -19.63
N GLU A 171 -2.16 -8.39 -18.40
CA GLU A 171 -2.17 -9.82 -18.10
C GLU A 171 -3.23 -10.16 -17.03
N TRP A 172 -3.98 -11.23 -17.27
CA TRP A 172 -4.83 -11.87 -16.29
C TRP A 172 -4.03 -12.91 -15.52
N VAL A 173 -3.69 -12.62 -14.27
CA VAL A 173 -2.88 -13.48 -13.40
C VAL A 173 -3.77 -14.19 -12.39
N PRO A 174 -3.63 -15.53 -12.20
CA PRO A 174 -4.35 -16.22 -11.15
C PRO A 174 -4.14 -15.57 -9.78
N VAL A 175 -5.21 -15.33 -9.04
CA VAL A 175 -5.12 -14.67 -7.71
C VAL A 175 -4.24 -15.49 -6.77
N ALA A 176 -4.24 -16.81 -6.89
CA ALA A 176 -3.40 -17.71 -6.09
C ALA A 176 -1.90 -17.51 -6.31
N ASP A 177 -1.49 -17.01 -7.48
CA ASP A 177 -0.08 -16.84 -7.84
C ASP A 177 0.51 -15.50 -7.38
N LEU A 178 -0.34 -14.53 -6.97
CA LEU A 178 0.09 -13.18 -6.58
C LEU A 178 1.19 -13.16 -5.49
N PRO A 179 1.17 -14.04 -4.47
CA PRO A 179 2.23 -14.07 -3.47
C PRO A 179 3.61 -14.45 -4.03
N ALA A 180 3.65 -15.25 -5.09
CA ALA A 180 4.87 -15.81 -5.66
C ALA A 180 5.54 -14.92 -6.70
N ILE A 181 4.84 -13.91 -7.24
CA ILE A 181 5.34 -13.04 -8.29
C ILE A 181 5.61 -11.60 -7.78
N PRO A 182 6.41 -10.80 -8.49
CA PRO A 182 6.73 -9.44 -8.10
C PRO A 182 5.59 -8.47 -8.41
N VAL A 183 4.52 -8.49 -7.60
CA VAL A 183 3.37 -7.56 -7.71
C VAL A 183 3.53 -6.39 -6.75
N TRP A 184 3.33 -5.18 -7.23
CA TRP A 184 3.20 -3.99 -6.40
C TRP A 184 1.72 -3.62 -6.17
N PRO A 185 1.31 -3.36 -4.92
CA PRO A 185 2.08 -3.47 -3.67
C PRO A 185 2.18 -4.94 -3.21
N LYS A 186 3.34 -5.30 -2.71
CA LYS A 186 3.67 -6.68 -2.36
C LYS A 186 2.80 -7.23 -1.23
N ARG A 187 2.61 -6.43 -0.18
CA ARG A 187 1.84 -6.83 1.00
C ARG A 187 0.34 -6.94 0.73
N LEU A 188 -0.18 -6.11 -0.17
CA LEU A 188 -1.56 -6.24 -0.62
C LEU A 188 -1.72 -7.50 -1.46
N ALA A 189 -0.86 -7.69 -2.47
CA ALA A 189 -0.90 -8.86 -3.34
C ALA A 189 -0.83 -10.19 -2.58
N TRP A 190 -0.02 -10.24 -1.53
CA TRP A 190 0.09 -11.40 -0.65
C TRP A 190 -1.22 -11.72 0.11
N ARG A 191 -2.00 -10.70 0.46
CA ARG A 191 -3.27 -10.86 1.22
C ARG A 191 -4.48 -11.13 0.35
N LEU A 192 -4.45 -10.69 -0.90
CA LEU A 192 -5.60 -10.76 -1.80
C LEU A 192 -6.17 -12.18 -1.97
N PRO A 193 -5.37 -13.26 -2.12
CA PRO A 193 -5.93 -14.61 -2.23
C PRO A 193 -6.81 -14.99 -1.03
N ARG A 194 -6.31 -14.72 0.18
CA ARG A 194 -7.04 -15.01 1.41
C ARG A 194 -8.28 -14.16 1.56
N TRP A 195 -8.22 -12.90 1.20
CA TRP A 195 -9.38 -12.00 1.29
C TRP A 195 -10.45 -12.33 0.25
N ALA A 196 -10.03 -12.74 -0.95
CA ALA A 196 -10.97 -13.20 -1.97
C ALA A 196 -11.72 -14.48 -1.56
N GLU A 197 -11.10 -15.35 -0.76
CA GLU A 197 -11.69 -16.60 -0.26
C GLU A 197 -12.55 -16.37 1.00
N LEU A 198 -12.06 -15.60 1.98
CA LEU A 198 -12.66 -15.48 3.30
C LEU A 198 -13.54 -14.23 3.48
N GLY A 199 -13.50 -13.33 2.50
CA GLY A 199 -14.16 -12.01 2.56
C GLY A 199 -13.18 -10.87 2.82
N TRP A 200 -13.57 -9.71 2.33
CA TRP A 200 -12.77 -8.49 2.43
C TRP A 200 -12.79 -7.93 3.85
N PRO A 201 -11.65 -7.42 4.36
CA PRO A 201 -11.60 -6.84 5.69
C PRO A 201 -12.49 -5.60 5.81
N ASP A 202 -13.10 -5.43 6.97
CA ASP A 202 -13.89 -4.27 7.32
C ASP A 202 -13.60 -3.88 8.78
N PRO A 203 -13.03 -2.70 9.04
CA PRO A 203 -12.63 -1.66 8.08
C PRO A 203 -11.45 -2.09 7.18
N PRO A 204 -11.29 -1.43 5.99
CA PRO A 204 -10.15 -1.68 5.12
C PRO A 204 -8.83 -1.29 5.81
N PRO A 205 -7.81 -2.14 5.77
CA PRO A 205 -6.57 -1.90 6.48
C PRO A 205 -5.70 -0.84 5.80
N VAL A 206 -4.85 -0.23 6.61
CA VAL A 206 -3.73 0.59 6.16
C VAL A 206 -2.46 -0.26 6.21
N LEU A 207 -1.77 -0.37 5.09
CA LEU A 207 -0.56 -1.17 4.91
C LEU A 207 0.63 -0.25 4.61
N ALA A 208 1.79 -0.56 5.17
CA ALA A 208 3.04 0.07 4.73
C ALA A 208 3.79 -0.87 3.79
N ASP A 209 4.28 -0.36 2.66
CA ASP A 209 5.01 -1.17 1.68
C ASP A 209 6.16 -0.40 1.04
N SER A 210 7.12 -1.13 0.46
CA SER A 210 8.26 -0.55 -0.23
C SER A 210 8.49 -1.24 -1.57
N ILE A 211 8.61 -0.46 -2.63
CA ILE A 211 8.93 -0.98 -3.96
C ILE A 211 10.28 -1.72 -3.99
N ARG A 212 11.15 -1.46 -3.01
CA ARG A 212 12.43 -2.16 -2.88
C ARG A 212 12.26 -3.63 -2.51
N ASP A 213 11.14 -3.94 -1.84
CA ASP A 213 10.82 -5.29 -1.36
C ASP A 213 10.00 -6.09 -2.37
N LEU A 214 9.82 -5.58 -3.58
CA LEU A 214 8.98 -6.19 -4.61
C LEU A 214 9.32 -7.67 -4.87
N ARG A 215 10.59 -8.03 -4.76
CA ARG A 215 11.10 -9.39 -4.98
C ARG A 215 11.40 -10.17 -3.71
N THR A 216 11.24 -9.54 -2.54
CA THR A 216 11.45 -10.20 -1.27
C THR A 216 10.35 -11.24 -1.05
N PRO A 217 10.66 -12.46 -0.64
CA PRO A 217 9.65 -13.45 -0.28
C PRO A 217 8.71 -12.91 0.81
N CYS A 218 7.44 -13.26 0.70
CA CYS A 218 6.46 -12.93 1.73
C CYS A 218 6.48 -14.04 2.79
N ASP A 219 7.01 -13.73 3.95
CA ASP A 219 7.14 -14.63 5.10
C ASP A 219 6.47 -14.06 6.37
N TRP A 220 5.57 -13.06 6.21
CA TRP A 220 4.82 -12.39 7.26
C TRP A 220 3.35 -12.70 7.32
#